data_27d0cde782830436815b14dbefefe2e4
#
_entry.id   27d0cde782830436815b14dbefefe2e4
#
_cell.length_a   1.000
_cell.length_b   1.000
_cell.length_c   1.000
_cell.angle_alpha   90.00
_cell.angle_beta   90.00
_cell.angle_gamma   90.00
#
_symmetry.space_group_name_H-M   'P 1'
#
loop_
_entity.id
_entity.type
_entity.pdbx_description
1 polymer ?
#
loop_
_entity_poly.entity_id
_entity_poly.type
_entity_poly.pdbx_seq_one_letter_code
_entity_poly.pdbx_strand_id
1 'polypeptide(L)'
;YLSSVLDSKARQDILDALEIAQKQASELKGPIRRVVDQGLYHLMQRATYSEENLGHFGLNLDAYVHFTSPIRRYPDLMAHRQLKAYLRNEAWVHSLEETAKISKHCSEQGHTAKRMEWELVANAYHLHLLRGGKIGGESSTESTPLEHTSWNARITGLRTPWVFLDLADDGAIHGRMHLRQIGGKTQMSVDEYGLAVIPAEPDQRGEQHPVVQLGQIFPCRLRGLDVWAGSLDLAPN
;
A
#
# COMPACT_ATOMS: atom_id res chain seq x y z
N TYR A 1 16.91 -0.86 4.21
CA TYR A 1 18.15 -1.67 4.27
C TYR A 1 18.97 -1.62 2.97
N LEU A 2 18.40 -1.22 1.84
CA LEU A 2 19.15 -1.10 0.58
C LEU A 2 19.82 0.25 0.36
N SER A 3 19.43 1.31 1.06
CA SER A 3 19.92 2.67 0.79
C SER A 3 21.18 3.08 1.57
N SER A 4 21.48 2.43 2.70
CA SER A 4 22.60 2.83 3.57
C SER A 4 23.89 2.05 3.35
N VAL A 5 23.88 1.01 2.51
CA VAL A 5 25.03 0.09 2.32
C VAL A 5 25.46 -0.02 0.86
N LEU A 6 24.69 0.53 -0.07
CA LEU A 6 25.00 0.40 -1.49
C LEU A 6 25.99 1.49 -1.90
N ASP A 7 27.11 1.10 -2.51
CA ASP A 7 27.96 2.02 -3.23
C ASP A 7 27.19 2.66 -4.41
N SER A 8 27.71 3.74 -4.95
CA SER A 8 27.07 4.48 -6.03
C SER A 8 26.78 3.62 -7.26
N LYS A 9 27.58 2.60 -7.51
CA LYS A 9 27.42 1.67 -8.64
C LYS A 9 26.26 0.69 -8.42
N ALA A 10 26.20 0.05 -7.25
CA ALA A 10 25.11 -0.86 -6.92
C ALA A 10 23.74 -0.13 -6.87
N ARG A 11 23.75 1.16 -6.47
CA ARG A 11 22.57 2.01 -6.52
C ARG A 11 22.11 2.26 -7.95
N GLN A 12 23.06 2.59 -8.87
CA GLN A 12 22.75 2.82 -10.27
C GLN A 12 22.23 1.54 -10.93
N ASP A 13 22.87 0.39 -10.67
CA ASP A 13 22.44 -0.92 -11.20
C ASP A 13 20.98 -1.25 -10.80
N ILE A 14 20.57 -0.90 -9.58
CA ILE A 14 19.17 -1.10 -9.13
C ILE A 14 18.22 -0.12 -9.84
N LEU A 15 18.61 1.15 -10.01
CA LEU A 15 17.80 2.14 -10.73
C LEU A 15 17.60 1.71 -12.19
N ASP A 16 18.65 1.25 -12.84
CA ASP A 16 18.59 0.76 -14.22
C ASP A 16 17.68 -0.48 -14.33
N ALA A 17 17.76 -1.42 -13.38
CA ALA A 17 16.88 -2.57 -13.32
C ALA A 17 15.41 -2.18 -13.09
N LEU A 18 15.13 -1.19 -12.22
CA LEU A 18 13.79 -0.65 -12.01
C LEU A 18 13.26 0.05 -13.25
N GLU A 19 14.08 0.83 -13.96
CA GLU A 19 13.71 1.49 -15.20
C GLU A 19 13.35 0.46 -16.29
N ILE A 20 14.16 -0.59 -16.44
CA ILE A 20 13.87 -1.70 -17.36
C ILE A 20 12.56 -2.38 -16.98
N ALA A 21 12.35 -2.70 -15.70
CA ALA A 21 11.12 -3.32 -15.22
C ALA A 21 9.91 -2.43 -15.46
N GLN A 22 10.01 -1.13 -15.21
CA GLN A 22 8.96 -0.15 -15.45
C GLN A 22 8.65 -0.02 -16.96
N LYS A 23 9.67 -0.02 -17.81
CA LYS A 23 9.51 0.00 -19.26
C LYS A 23 8.78 -1.26 -19.76
N GLN A 24 9.20 -2.43 -19.32
CA GLN A 24 8.52 -3.70 -19.63
C GLN A 24 7.08 -3.70 -19.10
N ALA A 25 6.85 -3.21 -17.87
CA ALA A 25 5.51 -3.06 -17.30
C ALA A 25 4.64 -2.10 -18.11
N SER A 26 5.22 -1.08 -18.76
CA SER A 26 4.47 -0.12 -19.60
C SER A 26 3.87 -0.74 -20.85
N GLU A 27 4.44 -1.83 -21.33
CA GLU A 27 3.94 -2.61 -22.46
C GLU A 27 2.76 -3.52 -22.07
N LEU A 28 2.63 -3.83 -20.77
CA LEU A 28 1.52 -4.59 -20.23
C LEU A 28 0.25 -3.74 -20.21
N LYS A 29 -0.86 -4.35 -20.61
CA LYS A 29 -2.17 -3.68 -20.62
C LYS A 29 -3.06 -4.21 -19.48
N GLY A 30 -3.95 -3.35 -19.00
CA GLY A 30 -4.98 -3.74 -18.04
C GLY A 30 -4.49 -3.99 -16.62
N PRO A 31 -5.10 -4.96 -15.92
CA PRO A 31 -4.87 -5.18 -14.49
C PRO A 31 -3.44 -5.55 -14.12
N ILE A 32 -2.78 -6.32 -14.97
CA ILE A 32 -1.43 -6.84 -14.72
C ILE A 32 -0.42 -5.70 -14.55
N ARG A 33 -0.53 -4.63 -15.33
CA ARG A 33 0.34 -3.47 -15.19
C ARG A 33 0.28 -2.87 -13.78
N ARG A 34 -0.93 -2.66 -13.25
CA ARG A 34 -1.09 -2.08 -11.90
C ARG A 34 -0.49 -2.97 -10.82
N VAL A 35 -0.60 -4.28 -10.98
CA VAL A 35 0.01 -5.24 -10.06
C VAL A 35 1.54 -5.15 -10.07
N VAL A 36 2.14 -5.05 -11.25
CA VAL A 36 3.58 -4.88 -11.39
C VAL A 36 4.03 -3.54 -10.82
N ASP A 37 3.34 -2.44 -11.16
CA ASP A 37 3.63 -1.11 -10.61
C ASP A 37 3.52 -1.10 -9.08
N GLN A 38 2.50 -1.74 -8.52
CA GLN A 38 2.34 -1.87 -7.07
C GLN A 38 3.41 -2.73 -6.43
N GLY A 39 3.80 -3.84 -7.09
CA GLY A 39 4.92 -4.68 -6.67
C GLY A 39 6.24 -3.91 -6.65
N LEU A 40 6.54 -3.17 -7.70
CA LEU A 40 7.73 -2.30 -7.76
C LEU A 40 7.71 -1.23 -6.67
N TYR A 41 6.53 -0.62 -6.41
CA TYR A 41 6.39 0.36 -5.33
C TYR A 41 6.63 -0.26 -3.95
N HIS A 42 6.23 -1.50 -3.72
CA HIS A 42 6.46 -2.21 -2.45
C HIS A 42 7.93 -2.60 -2.22
N LEU A 43 8.74 -2.67 -3.28
CA LEU A 43 10.19 -2.86 -3.16
C LEU A 43 10.88 -1.60 -2.65
N MET A 44 10.24 -0.42 -2.81
CA MET A 44 10.82 0.83 -2.33
C MET A 44 10.72 0.91 -0.81
N GLN A 45 11.82 1.34 -0.20
CA GLN A 45 11.86 1.56 1.24
C GLN A 45 11.01 2.77 1.64
N ARG A 46 10.32 2.67 2.77
CA ARG A 46 9.60 3.82 3.32
C ARG A 46 10.59 4.91 3.73
N ALA A 47 10.18 6.17 3.54
CA ALA A 47 10.97 7.31 4.01
C ALA A 47 11.16 7.24 5.53
N THR A 48 12.41 7.40 5.97
CA THR A 48 12.80 7.46 7.37
C THR A 48 13.69 8.67 7.59
N TYR A 49 13.62 9.24 8.78
CA TYR A 49 14.58 10.26 9.22
C TYR A 49 15.77 9.57 9.88
N SER A 50 16.96 10.08 9.65
CA SER A 50 18.20 9.58 10.22
C SER A 50 19.12 10.74 10.54
N GLU A 51 20.00 10.54 11.51
CA GLU A 51 21.13 11.42 11.78
C GLU A 51 22.24 11.31 10.71
N GLU A 52 22.25 10.18 10.01
CA GLU A 52 23.15 9.94 8.90
C GLU A 52 22.55 10.41 7.57
N ASN A 53 23.40 10.86 6.67
CA ASN A 53 22.99 11.20 5.32
C ASN A 53 22.79 9.91 4.49
N LEU A 54 21.57 9.44 4.39
CA LEU A 54 21.19 8.25 3.60
C LEU A 54 20.90 8.59 2.13
N GLY A 55 20.91 9.87 1.75
CA GLY A 55 20.45 10.32 0.45
C GLY A 55 18.95 10.10 0.24
N HIS A 56 18.52 10.16 -0.99
CA HIS A 56 17.12 9.86 -1.37
C HIS A 56 17.10 9.01 -2.63
N PHE A 57 16.89 7.69 -2.46
CA PHE A 57 16.93 6.73 -3.56
C PHE A 57 15.96 7.09 -4.69
N GLY A 58 14.68 7.33 -4.39
CA GLY A 58 13.65 7.60 -5.39
C GLY A 58 13.81 8.93 -6.16
N LEU A 59 14.63 9.87 -5.65
CA LEU A 59 14.99 11.11 -6.34
C LEU A 59 16.41 11.06 -6.92
N ASN A 60 17.14 9.95 -6.70
CA ASN A 60 18.53 9.78 -7.08
C ASN A 60 19.44 10.93 -6.57
N LEU A 61 19.26 11.32 -5.30
CA LEU A 61 20.02 12.37 -4.66
C LEU A 61 20.95 11.80 -3.60
N ASP A 62 22.21 12.21 -3.59
CA ASP A 62 23.22 11.78 -2.62
C ASP A 62 23.01 12.42 -1.24
N ALA A 63 22.36 13.56 -1.18
CA ALA A 63 22.00 14.24 0.05
C ALA A 63 20.59 14.80 -0.05
N TYR A 64 19.80 14.60 0.98
CA TYR A 64 18.44 15.10 1.02
C TYR A 64 18.00 15.42 2.44
N VAL A 65 17.31 16.54 2.60
CA VAL A 65 16.75 16.95 3.88
C VAL A 65 15.35 17.55 3.67
N HIS A 66 14.43 17.24 4.54
CA HIS A 66 13.18 17.97 4.64
C HIS A 66 13.43 19.35 5.24
N PHE A 67 13.01 20.41 4.56
CA PHE A 67 13.33 21.77 4.95
C PHE A 67 12.16 22.77 4.85
N THR A 68 11.20 22.50 3.98
CA THR A 68 10.21 23.48 3.53
C THR A 68 8.93 23.56 4.35
N SER A 69 8.74 22.68 5.35
CA SER A 69 7.50 22.62 6.13
C SER A 69 7.74 22.55 7.65
N PRO A 70 8.48 23.49 8.25
CA PRO A 70 8.85 23.45 9.68
C PRO A 70 7.66 23.63 10.64
N ILE A 71 6.51 24.10 10.15
CA ILE A 71 5.30 24.26 10.97
C ILE A 71 4.68 22.90 11.33
N ARG A 72 4.76 21.91 10.42
CA ARG A 72 4.11 20.61 10.57
C ARG A 72 5.05 19.42 10.59
N ARG A 73 6.34 19.62 10.33
CA ARG A 73 7.35 18.57 10.39
C ARG A 73 8.49 19.00 11.31
N TYR A 74 8.62 18.34 12.44
CA TYR A 74 9.65 18.64 13.42
C TYR A 74 11.08 18.47 12.88
N PRO A 75 11.39 17.47 12.01
CA PRO A 75 12.72 17.36 11.39
C PRO A 75 13.12 18.59 10.56
N ASP A 76 12.17 19.23 9.87
CA ASP A 76 12.45 20.48 9.15
C ASP A 76 12.86 21.59 10.13
N LEU A 77 12.17 21.70 11.26
CA LEU A 77 12.51 22.67 12.31
C LEU A 77 13.91 22.42 12.90
N MET A 78 14.27 21.14 13.10
CA MET A 78 15.62 20.75 13.53
C MET A 78 16.68 21.17 12.51
N ALA A 79 16.44 20.88 11.21
CA ALA A 79 17.35 21.31 10.14
C ALA A 79 17.55 22.82 10.13
N HIS A 80 16.47 23.60 10.30
CA HIS A 80 16.53 25.06 10.42
C HIS A 80 17.38 25.51 11.62
N ARG A 81 17.20 24.87 12.78
CA ARG A 81 17.95 25.22 14.00
C ARG A 81 19.44 24.93 13.85
N GLN A 82 19.78 23.75 13.32
CA GLN A 82 21.17 23.37 13.07
C GLN A 82 21.84 24.29 12.04
N LEU A 83 21.15 24.59 10.93
CA LEU A 83 21.66 25.52 9.93
C LEU A 83 21.89 26.93 10.49
N LYS A 84 20.98 27.44 11.34
CA LYS A 84 21.13 28.73 11.98
C LYS A 84 22.36 28.77 12.93
N ALA A 85 22.54 27.71 13.72
CA ALA A 85 23.71 27.59 14.59
C ALA A 85 25.01 27.58 13.78
N TYR A 86 25.05 26.81 12.69
CA TYR A 86 26.17 26.76 11.77
C TYR A 86 26.51 28.17 11.17
N LEU A 87 25.50 28.86 10.64
CA LEU A 87 25.67 30.18 10.01
C LEU A 87 26.12 31.26 11.00
N ARG A 88 25.83 31.08 12.30
CA ARG A 88 26.22 32.02 13.37
C ARG A 88 27.52 31.63 14.08
N ASN A 89 28.16 30.54 13.65
CA ASN A 89 29.31 29.93 14.31
C ASN A 89 29.01 29.60 15.80
N GLU A 90 27.80 29.22 16.11
CA GLU A 90 27.36 28.74 17.42
C GLU A 90 27.56 27.22 17.55
N ALA A 91 27.48 26.69 18.77
CA ALA A 91 27.49 25.25 19.00
C ALA A 91 26.25 24.60 18.38
N TRP A 92 26.38 23.34 17.96
CA TRP A 92 25.27 22.55 17.47
C TRP A 92 24.14 22.47 18.52
N VAL A 93 22.91 22.69 18.10
CA VAL A 93 21.74 22.69 19.00
C VAL A 93 21.47 21.31 19.57
N HIS A 94 21.70 20.28 18.78
CA HIS A 94 21.53 18.88 19.15
C HIS A 94 22.79 18.08 18.85
N SER A 95 23.15 17.20 19.76
CA SER A 95 24.20 16.19 19.54
C SER A 95 23.74 15.15 18.50
N LEU A 96 24.69 14.36 17.98
CA LEU A 96 24.38 13.28 17.05
C LEU A 96 23.44 12.25 17.68
N GLU A 97 23.68 11.89 18.95
CA GLU A 97 22.85 10.93 19.70
C GLU A 97 21.42 11.45 19.91
N GLU A 98 21.26 12.72 20.25
CA GLU A 98 19.92 13.35 20.37
C GLU A 98 19.21 13.39 19.03
N THR A 99 19.93 13.72 17.95
CA THR A 99 19.40 13.73 16.58
C THR A 99 18.93 12.35 16.18
N ALA A 100 19.68 11.28 16.48
CA ALA A 100 19.28 9.89 16.22
C ALA A 100 17.97 9.53 16.93
N LYS A 101 17.87 9.84 18.23
CA LYS A 101 16.64 9.59 19.03
C LYS A 101 15.43 10.31 18.46
N ILE A 102 15.59 11.59 18.12
CA ILE A 102 14.50 12.41 17.57
C ILE A 102 14.12 11.92 16.17
N SER A 103 15.06 11.59 15.31
CA SER A 103 14.84 11.07 13.96
C SER A 103 14.04 9.77 13.99
N LYS A 104 14.43 8.83 14.85
CA LYS A 104 13.68 7.59 15.06
C LYS A 104 12.25 7.86 15.51
N HIS A 105 12.08 8.69 16.53
CA HIS A 105 10.76 9.06 17.03
C HIS A 105 9.88 9.71 15.94
N CYS A 106 10.43 10.66 15.18
CA CYS A 106 9.71 11.31 14.10
C CYS A 106 9.29 10.33 12.98
N SER A 107 10.14 9.36 12.67
CA SER A 107 9.81 8.30 11.70
C SER A 107 8.65 7.42 12.17
N GLU A 108 8.69 6.98 13.43
CA GLU A 108 7.63 6.17 14.05
C GLU A 108 6.30 6.93 14.11
N GLN A 109 6.32 8.21 14.53
CA GLN A 109 5.13 9.05 14.57
C GLN A 109 4.57 9.34 13.17
N GLY A 110 5.44 9.54 12.17
CA GLY A 110 5.04 9.71 10.78
C GLY A 110 4.30 8.47 10.23
N HIS A 111 4.80 7.28 10.52
CA HIS A 111 4.13 6.03 10.14
C HIS A 111 2.79 5.86 10.85
N THR A 112 2.73 6.18 12.14
CA THR A 112 1.49 6.12 12.92
C THR A 112 0.44 7.09 12.38
N ALA A 113 0.82 8.34 12.13
CA ALA A 113 -0.08 9.36 11.56
C ALA A 113 -0.63 8.92 10.19
N LYS A 114 0.22 8.35 9.32
CA LYS A 114 -0.21 7.87 8.01
C LYS A 114 -1.18 6.69 8.10
N ARG A 115 -0.94 5.76 9.03
CA ARG A 115 -1.86 4.66 9.30
C ARG A 115 -3.22 5.17 9.79
N MET A 116 -3.22 6.12 10.75
CA MET A 116 -4.46 6.72 11.27
C MET A 116 -5.24 7.46 10.18
N GLU A 117 -4.55 8.16 9.27
CA GLU A 117 -5.17 8.81 8.11
C GLU A 117 -5.92 7.78 7.23
N TRP A 118 -5.28 6.66 6.92
CA TRP A 118 -5.89 5.59 6.11
C TRP A 118 -7.08 4.94 6.83
N GLU A 119 -6.94 4.64 8.12
CA GLU A 119 -8.01 4.08 8.93
C GLU A 119 -9.21 5.04 9.01
N LEU A 120 -8.95 6.35 9.15
CA LEU A 120 -10.01 7.36 9.18
C LEU A 120 -10.75 7.45 7.84
N VAL A 121 -10.03 7.45 6.74
CA VAL A 121 -10.61 7.48 5.38
C VAL A 121 -11.45 6.21 5.15
N ALA A 122 -10.92 5.02 5.47
CA ALA A 122 -11.66 3.77 5.36
C ALA A 122 -12.94 3.79 6.19
N ASN A 123 -12.86 4.24 7.45
CA ASN A 123 -14.02 4.34 8.33
C ASN A 123 -15.05 5.35 7.82
N ALA A 124 -14.63 6.47 7.23
CA ALA A 124 -15.55 7.42 6.61
C ALA A 124 -16.33 6.80 5.44
N TYR A 125 -15.66 6.00 4.60
CA TYR A 125 -16.31 5.25 3.54
C TYR A 125 -17.25 4.17 4.09
N HIS A 126 -16.87 3.44 5.13
CA HIS A 126 -17.72 2.45 5.77
C HIS A 126 -18.99 3.10 6.35
N LEU A 127 -18.87 4.25 7.01
CA LEU A 127 -20.03 5.00 7.50
C LEU A 127 -20.91 5.52 6.36
N HIS A 128 -20.31 5.95 5.25
CA HIS A 128 -21.05 6.37 4.06
C HIS A 128 -21.88 5.20 3.49
N LEU A 129 -21.28 4.02 3.38
CA LEU A 129 -21.98 2.81 2.97
C LEU A 129 -23.16 2.46 3.90
N LEU A 130 -22.94 2.48 5.22
CA LEU A 130 -23.98 2.19 6.21
C LEU A 130 -25.18 3.16 6.13
N ARG A 131 -24.96 4.39 5.66
CA ARG A 131 -26.01 5.38 5.44
C ARG A 131 -26.69 5.26 4.08
N GLY A 132 -26.46 4.16 3.36
CA GLY A 132 -27.00 3.94 2.02
C GLY A 132 -26.28 4.69 0.90
N GLY A 133 -25.09 5.20 1.19
CA GLY A 133 -24.22 5.82 0.19
C GLY A 133 -23.70 4.80 -0.82
N LYS A 134 -23.43 5.25 -2.04
CA LYS A 134 -22.89 4.40 -3.12
C LYS A 134 -21.43 4.71 -3.38
N ILE A 135 -20.69 3.67 -3.75
CA ILE A 135 -19.31 3.77 -4.24
C ILE A 135 -19.36 3.81 -5.77
N GLY A 136 -18.69 4.78 -6.39
CA GLY A 136 -18.70 4.97 -7.84
C GLY A 136 -19.87 5.82 -8.32
N GLY A 137 -19.53 6.92 -8.95
CA GLY A 137 -20.28 8.12 -9.34
C GLY A 137 -21.62 8.03 -10.07
N GLU A 138 -22.41 6.98 -9.96
CA GLU A 138 -23.77 6.95 -10.47
C GLU A 138 -24.78 7.31 -9.38
N SER A 139 -25.28 8.53 -9.49
CA SER A 139 -26.38 9.03 -8.68
C SER A 139 -27.68 8.36 -9.10
N SER A 140 -28.05 7.27 -8.47
CA SER A 140 -29.39 6.74 -8.55
C SER A 140 -30.15 7.06 -7.26
N THR A 141 -31.34 7.61 -7.42
CA THR A 141 -32.25 8.10 -6.38
C THR A 141 -32.90 7.03 -5.51
N GLU A 142 -32.58 5.76 -5.69
CA GLU A 142 -33.14 4.68 -4.90
C GLU A 142 -32.09 4.11 -3.93
N SER A 143 -32.39 4.14 -2.65
CA SER A 143 -31.62 3.49 -1.60
C SER A 143 -31.76 1.97 -1.71
N THR A 144 -30.85 1.33 -2.41
CA THR A 144 -30.74 -0.14 -2.40
C THR A 144 -30.19 -0.58 -1.04
N PRO A 145 -30.81 -1.55 -0.35
CA PRO A 145 -30.23 -2.10 0.86
C PRO A 145 -28.81 -2.60 0.61
N LEU A 146 -27.91 -2.34 1.54
CA LEU A 146 -26.48 -2.72 1.46
C LEU A 146 -26.26 -4.20 1.11
N GLU A 147 -27.14 -5.06 1.60
CA GLU A 147 -27.10 -6.52 1.37
C GLU A 147 -27.29 -6.93 -0.10
N HIS A 148 -27.84 -6.04 -0.92
CA HIS A 148 -28.08 -6.30 -2.35
C HIS A 148 -27.15 -5.49 -3.27
N THR A 149 -26.20 -4.76 -2.69
CA THR A 149 -25.27 -3.99 -3.51
C THR A 149 -24.13 -4.90 -3.98
N SER A 150 -23.96 -4.98 -5.29
CA SER A 150 -22.88 -5.71 -5.92
C SER A 150 -21.84 -4.75 -6.50
N TRP A 151 -20.59 -5.14 -6.45
CA TRP A 151 -19.47 -4.38 -6.98
C TRP A 151 -18.61 -5.23 -7.90
N ASN A 152 -17.97 -4.59 -8.85
CA ASN A 152 -16.88 -5.16 -9.61
C ASN A 152 -15.57 -4.73 -8.95
N ALA A 153 -15.10 -5.54 -7.99
CA ALA A 153 -13.89 -5.23 -7.22
C ALA A 153 -12.65 -5.81 -7.90
N ARG A 154 -11.53 -5.11 -7.75
CA ARG A 154 -10.23 -5.55 -8.25
C ARG A 154 -9.49 -6.33 -7.17
N ILE A 155 -8.97 -7.50 -7.52
CA ILE A 155 -8.10 -8.28 -6.63
C ILE A 155 -6.73 -7.62 -6.57
N THR A 156 -6.35 -7.16 -5.38
CA THR A 156 -5.10 -6.42 -5.12
C THR A 156 -4.10 -7.19 -4.27
N GLY A 157 -4.54 -8.28 -3.65
CA GLY A 157 -3.65 -9.12 -2.86
C GLY A 157 -4.22 -10.50 -2.61
N LEU A 158 -3.33 -11.49 -2.56
CA LEU A 158 -3.64 -12.87 -2.26
C LEU A 158 -2.75 -13.35 -1.12
N ARG A 159 -3.35 -13.65 0.02
CA ARG A 159 -2.62 -14.13 1.20
C ARG A 159 -3.51 -15.07 2.01
N THR A 160 -3.21 -16.35 1.99
CA THR A 160 -3.99 -17.35 2.72
C THR A 160 -4.29 -16.92 4.16
N PRO A 161 -5.54 -16.94 4.62
CA PRO A 161 -6.72 -17.45 3.93
C PRO A 161 -7.56 -16.37 3.22
N TRP A 162 -7.00 -15.20 2.91
CA TRP A 162 -7.72 -14.02 2.44
C TRP A 162 -7.35 -13.63 1.01
N VAL A 163 -8.35 -13.13 0.29
CA VAL A 163 -8.25 -12.37 -0.94
C VAL A 163 -8.60 -10.92 -0.60
N PHE A 164 -7.74 -9.99 -0.97
CA PHE A 164 -7.95 -8.56 -0.78
C PHE A 164 -8.44 -7.95 -2.09
N LEU A 165 -9.44 -7.09 -1.97
CA LEU A 165 -10.12 -6.49 -3.11
C LEU A 165 -10.25 -4.97 -2.90
N ASP A 166 -10.06 -4.22 -3.97
CA ASP A 166 -10.36 -2.79 -4.03
C ASP A 166 -11.70 -2.58 -4.73
N LEU A 167 -12.61 -1.89 -4.05
CA LEU A 167 -13.95 -1.63 -4.57
C LEU A 167 -14.02 -0.35 -5.39
N ALA A 168 -13.05 0.54 -5.23
CA ALA A 168 -12.97 1.78 -6.00
C ALA A 168 -11.68 1.81 -6.82
N ASP A 169 -11.72 2.46 -7.98
CA ASP A 169 -10.56 2.56 -8.87
C ASP A 169 -9.37 3.33 -8.27
N ASP A 170 -9.63 4.19 -7.28
CA ASP A 170 -8.61 4.94 -6.55
C ASP A 170 -7.99 4.15 -5.39
N GLY A 171 -8.47 2.92 -5.12
CA GLY A 171 -7.98 2.09 -4.02
C GLY A 171 -8.35 2.62 -2.63
N ALA A 172 -9.32 3.53 -2.53
CA ALA A 172 -9.69 4.12 -1.24
C ALA A 172 -10.50 3.18 -0.35
N ILE A 173 -11.12 2.15 -0.93
CA ILE A 173 -11.99 1.21 -0.21
C ILE A 173 -11.50 -0.20 -0.43
N HIS A 174 -11.00 -0.79 0.65
CA HIS A 174 -10.49 -2.15 0.65
C HIS A 174 -11.50 -3.10 1.31
N GLY A 175 -11.72 -4.23 0.66
CA GLY A 175 -12.47 -5.35 1.21
C GLY A 175 -11.61 -6.61 1.25
N ARG A 176 -12.09 -7.60 1.98
CA ARG A 176 -11.48 -8.92 2.01
C ARG A 176 -12.54 -10.01 1.81
N MET A 177 -12.11 -11.11 1.22
CA MET A 177 -12.93 -12.29 0.99
C MET A 177 -12.18 -13.53 1.44
N HIS A 178 -12.82 -14.41 2.16
CA HIS A 178 -12.18 -15.66 2.58
C HIS A 178 -12.14 -16.66 1.42
N LEU A 179 -11.01 -17.36 1.21
CA LEU A 179 -10.81 -18.34 0.15
C LEU A 179 -11.93 -19.40 0.07
N ARG A 180 -12.49 -19.82 1.22
CA ARG A 180 -13.61 -20.77 1.27
C ARG A 180 -14.86 -20.30 0.50
N GLN A 181 -15.03 -18.99 0.32
CA GLN A 181 -16.20 -18.45 -0.39
C GLN A 181 -16.02 -18.56 -1.91
N ILE A 182 -14.78 -18.54 -2.39
CA ILE A 182 -14.45 -18.70 -3.82
C ILE A 182 -14.59 -20.15 -4.24
N GLY A 183 -14.11 -21.08 -3.44
CA GLY A 183 -14.06 -22.50 -3.76
C GLY A 183 -15.35 -23.27 -3.48
N GLY A 184 -16.29 -22.71 -2.71
CA GLY A 184 -17.45 -23.43 -2.26
C GLY A 184 -17.09 -24.68 -1.43
N LYS A 185 -17.25 -25.87 -2.01
CA LYS A 185 -16.87 -27.14 -1.37
C LYS A 185 -15.41 -27.53 -1.60
N THR A 186 -14.75 -26.94 -2.59
CA THR A 186 -13.36 -27.21 -2.94
C THR A 186 -12.45 -26.38 -2.06
N GLN A 187 -11.45 -27.01 -1.44
CA GLN A 187 -10.44 -26.30 -0.69
C GLN A 187 -9.55 -25.51 -1.66
N MET A 188 -9.38 -24.22 -1.38
CA MET A 188 -8.55 -23.31 -2.18
C MET A 188 -7.27 -22.95 -1.44
N SER A 189 -6.21 -22.73 -2.20
CA SER A 189 -4.93 -22.21 -1.73
C SER A 189 -4.47 -21.05 -2.63
N VAL A 190 -3.53 -20.29 -2.16
CA VAL A 190 -2.80 -19.32 -2.98
C VAL A 190 -1.59 -20.05 -3.55
N ASP A 191 -1.27 -19.80 -4.82
CA ASP A 191 -0.08 -20.37 -5.47
C ASP A 191 1.22 -19.89 -4.80
N GLU A 192 2.34 -20.51 -5.12
CA GLU A 192 3.64 -20.22 -4.52
C GLU A 192 4.12 -18.78 -4.76
N TYR A 193 3.65 -18.14 -5.83
CA TYR A 193 4.01 -16.76 -6.20
C TYR A 193 3.06 -15.69 -5.64
N GLY A 194 1.93 -16.10 -5.03
CA GLY A 194 0.92 -15.16 -4.56
C GLY A 194 0.14 -14.47 -5.68
N LEU A 195 0.09 -15.07 -6.88
CA LEU A 195 -0.50 -14.48 -8.07
C LEU A 195 -1.88 -15.04 -8.41
N ALA A 196 -2.19 -16.24 -7.94
CA ALA A 196 -3.45 -16.91 -8.23
C ALA A 196 -4.02 -17.69 -7.05
N VAL A 197 -5.34 -17.83 -7.03
CA VAL A 197 -6.06 -18.79 -6.20
C VAL A 197 -6.29 -20.05 -7.03
N ILE A 198 -5.82 -21.16 -6.53
CA ILE A 198 -5.88 -22.47 -7.17
C ILE A 198 -6.58 -23.48 -6.25
N PRO A 199 -7.19 -24.54 -6.75
CA PRO A 199 -7.60 -25.68 -5.94
C PRO A 199 -6.43 -26.26 -5.17
N ALA A 200 -6.60 -26.63 -3.91
CA ALA A 200 -5.53 -27.21 -3.10
C ALA A 200 -5.08 -28.58 -3.62
N GLU A 201 -6.01 -29.32 -4.25
CA GLU A 201 -5.73 -30.58 -4.91
C GLU A 201 -5.79 -30.41 -6.43
N PRO A 202 -4.85 -31.01 -7.18
CA PRO A 202 -4.87 -30.98 -8.62
C PRO A 202 -6.08 -31.76 -9.18
N ASP A 203 -6.43 -31.49 -10.42
CA ASP A 203 -7.48 -32.20 -11.13
C ASP A 203 -7.04 -33.64 -11.50
N GLN A 204 -7.93 -34.39 -12.20
CA GLN A 204 -7.64 -35.75 -12.65
C GLN A 204 -6.46 -35.88 -13.61
N ARG A 205 -6.00 -34.76 -14.19
CA ARG A 205 -4.82 -34.69 -15.08
C ARG A 205 -3.55 -34.24 -14.35
N GLY A 206 -3.66 -33.96 -13.06
CA GLY A 206 -2.55 -33.45 -12.25
C GLY A 206 -2.33 -31.95 -12.42
N GLU A 207 -3.29 -31.22 -13.00
CA GLU A 207 -3.17 -29.79 -13.27
C GLU A 207 -3.96 -28.98 -12.24
N GLN A 208 -3.46 -27.79 -11.89
CA GLN A 208 -4.12 -26.82 -11.03
C GLN A 208 -4.37 -25.55 -11.84
N HIS A 209 -5.62 -25.33 -12.20
CA HIS A 209 -6.02 -24.15 -12.96
C HIS A 209 -6.40 -23.00 -12.02
N PRO A 210 -5.93 -21.77 -12.28
CA PRO A 210 -6.28 -20.62 -11.49
C PRO A 210 -7.78 -20.33 -11.60
N VAL A 211 -8.43 -20.21 -10.45
CA VAL A 211 -9.85 -19.81 -10.35
C VAL A 211 -9.98 -18.30 -10.33
N VAL A 212 -9.04 -17.63 -9.68
CA VAL A 212 -8.98 -16.18 -9.55
C VAL A 212 -7.52 -15.73 -9.61
N GLN A 213 -7.26 -14.59 -10.22
CA GLN A 213 -5.91 -14.07 -10.40
C GLN A 213 -5.77 -12.65 -9.83
N LEU A 214 -4.57 -12.33 -9.40
CA LEU A 214 -4.19 -10.99 -8.96
C LEU A 214 -4.45 -9.98 -10.09
N GLY A 215 -5.04 -8.83 -9.77
CA GLY A 215 -5.42 -7.80 -10.73
C GLY A 215 -6.74 -8.06 -11.47
N GLN A 216 -7.32 -9.24 -11.37
CA GLN A 216 -8.61 -9.57 -11.98
C GLN A 216 -9.74 -8.73 -11.36
N ILE A 217 -10.72 -8.38 -12.18
CA ILE A 217 -12.00 -7.83 -11.71
C ILE A 217 -12.88 -8.99 -11.30
N PHE A 218 -13.40 -8.92 -10.08
CA PHE A 218 -14.22 -9.97 -9.50
C PHE A 218 -15.55 -9.40 -9.01
N PRO A 219 -16.68 -9.94 -9.46
CA PRO A 219 -18.00 -9.51 -9.00
C PRO A 219 -18.23 -10.01 -7.57
N CYS A 220 -18.53 -9.10 -6.68
CA CYS A 220 -18.73 -9.41 -5.27
C CYS A 220 -19.85 -8.58 -4.66
N ARG A 221 -20.36 -9.03 -3.53
CA ARG A 221 -21.37 -8.38 -2.70
C ARG A 221 -20.87 -8.23 -1.26
N LEU A 222 -21.49 -7.32 -0.53
CA LEU A 222 -21.23 -7.17 0.89
C LEU A 222 -21.76 -8.37 1.66
N ARG A 223 -20.93 -8.90 2.54
CA ARG A 223 -21.30 -9.93 3.51
C ARG A 223 -21.35 -9.38 4.93
N GLY A 224 -20.42 -8.52 5.27
CA GLY A 224 -20.33 -7.92 6.58
C GLY A 224 -19.49 -6.67 6.56
N LEU A 225 -19.83 -5.74 7.46
CA LEU A 225 -19.12 -4.48 7.64
C LEU A 225 -18.96 -4.24 9.13
N ASP A 226 -17.71 -4.19 9.57
CA ASP A 226 -17.36 -3.79 10.93
C ASP A 226 -16.57 -2.48 10.88
N VAL A 227 -17.26 -1.38 11.18
CA VAL A 227 -16.67 -0.04 11.16
C VAL A 227 -15.62 0.11 12.24
N TRP A 228 -15.79 -0.53 13.40
CA TRP A 228 -14.86 -0.42 14.51
C TRP A 228 -13.56 -1.20 14.25
N ALA A 229 -13.68 -2.37 13.63
CA ALA A 229 -12.53 -3.14 13.20
C ALA A 229 -11.94 -2.65 11.87
N GLY A 230 -12.60 -1.70 11.19
CA GLY A 230 -12.19 -1.22 9.87
C GLY A 230 -12.20 -2.31 8.80
N SER A 231 -13.10 -3.31 8.91
CA SER A 231 -13.14 -4.44 8.01
C SER A 231 -14.41 -4.50 7.18
N LEU A 232 -14.24 -4.78 5.89
CA LEU A 232 -15.31 -4.97 4.92
C LEU A 232 -15.17 -6.39 4.36
N ASP A 233 -16.07 -7.27 4.80
CA ASP A 233 -16.10 -8.66 4.37
C ASP A 233 -16.99 -8.81 3.14
N LEU A 234 -16.45 -9.42 2.10
CA LEU A 234 -17.08 -9.61 0.80
C LEU A 234 -17.36 -11.09 0.53
N ALA A 235 -18.32 -11.35 -0.35
CA ALA A 235 -18.62 -12.67 -0.88
C ALA A 235 -18.78 -12.58 -2.40
N PRO A 236 -18.61 -13.68 -3.15
CA PRO A 236 -19.01 -13.75 -4.55
C PRO A 236 -20.49 -13.40 -4.73
N ASN A 237 -20.84 -12.86 -5.89
CA ASN A 237 -22.22 -12.63 -6.28
C ASN A 237 -22.96 -13.95 -6.50
#